data_942f545a66de9d2063a6b2717b5241ad
#
_entry.id   942f545a66de9d2063a6b2717b5241ad
#
_cell.length_a   1.000
_cell.length_b   1.000
_cell.length_c   1.000
_cell.angle_alpha   90.00
_cell.angle_beta   90.00
_cell.angle_gamma   90.00
#
_symmetry.space_group_name_H-M   'P 1'
#
loop_
_entity.id
_entity.type
_entity.pdbx_description
1 polymer ?
#
loop_
_entity_poly.entity_id
_entity_poly.type
_entity_poly.pdbx_seq_one_letter_code
_entity_poly.pdbx_strand_id
1 'polypeptide(L)'
;SGIGSLTTAGLLAQTAGLRVLILEKHSTPGGLTHSFRAMGASWDVGLHYVGGMEPGSRPRQLLDYLTGGALSWTRMPTGYDRFYLPGHGLDVTIPSGLQEYRRLLTSLFPREKRAIRRYCADVQRAYSWMSLGYVREMVPTRAAPAVRLAQRALAGCALELTEHYMERRFHDPALRALLTTHWGDYGVKPARSAFVAHAMIVCHYMNGAWFPSGGSGQIARMIEEGIVGAGGQIRLAQDVEEILVEDGTAVGVRVTDRSGLAPVSYEERA
;
A
#
# COMPACT_ATOMS: atom_id res chain seq x y z
N SER A 1 12.35 -6.19 7.73
CA SER A 1 11.12 -7.02 7.68
C SER A 1 9.85 -6.20 7.42
N GLY A 2 9.91 -5.20 6.54
CA GLY A 2 8.69 -4.55 6.06
C GLY A 2 7.80 -5.52 5.28
N ILE A 3 6.53 -5.12 5.03
CA ILE A 3 5.53 -6.00 4.39
C ILE A 3 6.01 -6.60 3.05
N GLY A 4 6.77 -5.84 2.25
CA GLY A 4 7.33 -6.34 0.99
C GLY A 4 8.33 -7.49 1.21
N SER A 5 9.25 -7.34 2.16
CA SER A 5 10.23 -8.38 2.51
C SER A 5 9.56 -9.61 3.11
N LEU A 6 8.61 -9.42 4.03
CA LEU A 6 7.84 -10.52 4.62
C LEU A 6 7.05 -11.28 3.57
N THR A 7 6.38 -10.58 2.63
CA THR A 7 5.65 -11.19 1.53
C THR A 7 6.57 -12.00 0.61
N THR A 8 7.71 -11.42 0.22
CA THR A 8 8.69 -12.10 -0.64
C THR A 8 9.26 -13.34 0.04
N ALA A 9 9.68 -13.21 1.29
CA ALA A 9 10.22 -14.31 2.09
C ALA A 9 9.20 -15.43 2.29
N GLY A 10 7.95 -15.06 2.61
CA GLY A 10 6.85 -16.03 2.75
C GLY A 10 6.57 -16.80 1.47
N LEU A 11 6.55 -16.11 0.33
CA LEU A 11 6.40 -16.77 -0.98
C LEU A 11 7.58 -17.69 -1.27
N LEU A 12 8.83 -17.25 -1.10
CA LEU A 12 10.02 -18.07 -1.36
C LEU A 12 10.07 -19.31 -0.47
N ALA A 13 9.75 -19.16 0.81
CA ALA A 13 9.72 -20.29 1.73
C ALA A 13 8.60 -21.27 1.44
N GLN A 14 7.36 -20.79 1.25
CA GLN A 14 6.16 -21.63 1.16
C GLN A 14 5.94 -22.21 -0.25
N THR A 15 6.34 -21.50 -1.32
CA THR A 15 6.11 -21.97 -2.70
C THR A 15 7.34 -22.59 -3.36
N ALA A 16 8.54 -22.03 -3.10
CA ALA A 16 9.78 -22.49 -3.69
C ALA A 16 10.59 -23.42 -2.78
N GLY A 17 10.18 -23.60 -1.52
CA GLY A 17 10.86 -24.43 -0.55
C GLY A 17 12.28 -23.94 -0.20
N LEU A 18 12.54 -22.65 -0.41
CA LEU A 18 13.85 -22.06 -0.11
C LEU A 18 14.00 -21.81 1.39
N ARG A 19 15.20 -22.03 1.92
CA ARG A 19 15.55 -21.56 3.25
C ARG A 19 15.72 -20.05 3.22
N VAL A 20 14.94 -19.33 4.00
CA VAL A 20 14.92 -17.87 4.01
C VAL A 20 15.34 -17.36 5.38
N LEU A 21 16.25 -16.39 5.39
CA LEU A 21 16.63 -15.62 6.58
C LEU A 21 16.23 -14.16 6.38
N ILE A 22 15.43 -13.64 7.29
CA ILE A 22 15.13 -12.19 7.38
C ILE A 22 15.96 -11.60 8.50
N LEU A 23 16.69 -10.53 8.21
CA LEU A 23 17.40 -9.71 9.18
C LEU A 23 16.65 -8.39 9.34
N GLU A 24 16.28 -8.07 10.56
CA GLU A 24 15.51 -6.86 10.89
C GLU A 24 16.28 -6.02 11.90
N LYS A 25 16.51 -4.76 11.55
CA LYS A 25 17.22 -3.80 12.39
C LYS A 25 16.48 -3.47 13.68
N HIS A 26 15.15 -3.44 13.62
CA HIS A 26 14.30 -3.10 14.76
C HIS A 26 14.09 -4.31 15.68
N SER A 27 13.67 -4.05 16.90
CA SER A 27 13.30 -5.08 17.87
C SER A 27 11.95 -5.73 17.62
N THR A 28 11.20 -5.24 16.62
CA THR A 28 9.86 -5.72 16.25
C THR A 28 9.77 -5.81 14.73
N PRO A 29 9.29 -6.94 14.16
CA PRO A 29 9.13 -7.09 12.72
C PRO A 29 7.92 -6.30 12.19
N GLY A 30 7.86 -6.08 10.87
CA GLY A 30 6.70 -5.51 10.20
C GLY A 30 6.92 -4.14 9.57
N GLY A 31 8.04 -3.46 9.84
CA GLY A 31 8.25 -2.10 9.34
C GLY A 31 7.09 -1.18 9.78
N LEU A 32 6.42 -0.48 8.86
CA LEU A 32 5.30 0.41 9.20
C LEU A 32 4.01 -0.33 9.63
N THR A 33 3.96 -1.66 9.52
CA THR A 33 2.80 -2.43 10.02
C THR A 33 2.97 -2.90 11.47
N HIS A 34 4.10 -2.60 12.13
CA HIS A 34 4.24 -2.98 13.54
C HIS A 34 3.38 -2.09 14.46
N SER A 35 3.14 -2.56 15.66
CA SER A 35 2.48 -1.82 16.73
C SER A 35 3.38 -1.69 17.94
N PHE A 36 3.14 -0.68 18.76
CA PHE A 36 3.86 -0.46 20.01
C PHE A 36 2.89 -0.23 21.17
N ARG A 37 3.39 -0.36 22.40
CA ARG A 37 2.61 -0.11 23.62
C ARG A 37 3.06 1.18 24.29
N ALA A 38 2.10 2.05 24.58
CA ALA A 38 2.33 3.26 25.35
C ALA A 38 1.06 3.61 26.16
N MET A 39 1.23 4.14 27.36
CA MET A 39 0.13 4.61 28.22
C MET A 39 -0.99 3.56 28.45
N GLY A 40 -0.61 2.28 28.56
CA GLY A 40 -1.56 1.19 28.77
C GLY A 40 -2.35 0.74 27.53
N ALA A 41 -2.11 1.35 26.37
CA ALA A 41 -2.76 1.02 25.10
C ALA A 41 -1.77 0.48 24.08
N SER A 42 -2.29 -0.21 23.05
CA SER A 42 -1.53 -0.60 21.86
C SER A 42 -1.84 0.39 20.74
N TRP A 43 -0.80 0.81 20.03
CA TRP A 43 -0.85 1.80 18.97
C TRP A 43 -0.23 1.23 17.71
N ASP A 44 -0.89 1.45 16.57
CA ASP A 44 -0.34 1.10 15.27
C ASP A 44 0.53 2.25 14.76
N VAL A 45 1.64 1.91 14.07
CA VAL A 45 2.63 2.92 13.66
C VAL A 45 2.23 3.62 12.36
N GLY A 46 1.95 2.87 11.32
CA GLY A 46 1.76 3.45 10.00
C GLY A 46 0.59 2.87 9.20
N LEU A 47 -0.21 1.98 9.79
CA LEU A 47 -1.39 1.43 9.13
C LEU A 47 -2.63 1.85 9.90
N HIS A 48 -3.57 2.54 9.23
CA HIS A 48 -4.88 2.88 9.78
C HIS A 48 -5.94 1.89 9.31
N TYR A 49 -6.43 1.97 8.10
CA TYR A 49 -7.28 1.00 7.43
C TYR A 49 -6.79 0.81 6.00
N VAL A 50 -7.12 -0.29 5.37
CA VAL A 50 -6.66 -0.61 4.02
C VAL A 50 -7.84 -1.00 3.13
N GLY A 51 -7.74 -0.65 1.86
CA GLY A 51 -8.66 -1.12 0.83
C GLY A 51 -8.22 -2.46 0.25
N GLY A 52 -9.04 -2.99 -0.65
CA GLY A 52 -8.69 -4.19 -1.41
C GLY A 52 -8.65 -5.47 -0.59
N MET A 53 -9.26 -5.50 0.61
CA MET A 53 -9.32 -6.68 1.47
C MET A 53 -10.69 -7.37 1.44
N GLU A 54 -11.52 -7.07 0.44
CA GLU A 54 -12.74 -7.81 0.19
C GLU A 54 -12.46 -9.29 -0.12
N PRO A 55 -13.34 -10.20 0.31
CA PRO A 55 -13.21 -11.63 0.00
C PRO A 55 -13.00 -11.87 -1.51
N GLY A 56 -11.97 -12.62 -1.85
CA GLY A 56 -11.64 -12.94 -3.25
C GLY A 56 -10.81 -11.90 -3.99
N SER A 57 -10.47 -10.75 -3.39
CA SER A 57 -9.50 -9.82 -3.97
C SER A 57 -8.09 -10.41 -4.00
N ARG A 58 -7.27 -9.99 -4.95
CA ARG A 58 -5.89 -10.51 -5.08
C ARG A 58 -5.02 -10.22 -3.86
N PRO A 59 -5.01 -9.00 -3.28
CA PRO A 59 -4.23 -8.74 -2.07
C PRO A 59 -4.69 -9.60 -0.89
N ARG A 60 -6.02 -9.80 -0.75
CA ARG A 60 -6.58 -10.65 0.28
C ARG A 60 -6.17 -12.11 0.11
N GLN A 61 -6.28 -12.67 -1.11
CA GLN A 61 -5.85 -14.04 -1.41
C GLN A 61 -4.37 -14.26 -1.12
N LEU A 62 -3.52 -13.27 -1.43
CA LEU A 62 -2.09 -13.33 -1.13
C LEU A 62 -1.84 -13.41 0.38
N LEU A 63 -2.48 -12.55 1.16
CA LEU A 63 -2.34 -12.55 2.61
C LEU A 63 -2.94 -13.80 3.24
N ASP A 64 -4.09 -14.26 2.77
CA ASP A 64 -4.69 -15.53 3.23
C ASP A 64 -3.75 -16.71 2.96
N TYR A 65 -3.10 -16.74 1.78
CA TYR A 65 -2.10 -17.77 1.47
C TYR A 65 -0.91 -17.71 2.44
N LEU A 66 -0.30 -16.53 2.61
CA LEU A 66 0.89 -16.34 3.45
C LEU A 66 0.66 -16.64 4.93
N THR A 67 -0.56 -16.49 5.38
CA THR A 67 -0.94 -16.66 6.80
C THR A 67 -1.75 -17.94 7.06
N GLY A 68 -1.91 -18.81 6.05
CA GLY A 68 -2.78 -19.98 6.16
C GLY A 68 -4.25 -19.62 6.45
N GLY A 69 -4.69 -18.40 6.09
CA GLY A 69 -6.04 -17.91 6.38
C GLY A 69 -6.27 -17.44 7.83
N ALA A 70 -5.23 -17.41 8.67
CA ALA A 70 -5.37 -17.03 10.08
C ALA A 70 -5.62 -15.52 10.29
N LEU A 71 -5.21 -14.67 9.32
CA LEU A 71 -5.39 -13.22 9.41
C LEU A 71 -6.84 -12.82 9.13
N SER A 72 -7.53 -12.39 10.17
CA SER A 72 -8.91 -11.92 10.07
C SER A 72 -8.99 -10.41 9.81
N TRP A 73 -10.01 -9.99 9.06
CA TRP A 73 -10.23 -8.61 8.68
C TRP A 73 -11.61 -8.13 9.08
N THR A 74 -11.66 -7.00 9.77
CA THR A 74 -12.91 -6.32 10.12
C THR A 74 -13.20 -5.26 9.06
N ARG A 75 -14.37 -5.34 8.44
CA ARG A 75 -14.82 -4.31 7.50
C ARG A 75 -15.19 -3.04 8.26
N MET A 76 -14.69 -1.90 7.79
CA MET A 76 -15.10 -0.59 8.29
C MET A 76 -16.56 -0.28 7.90
N PRO A 77 -17.25 0.60 8.62
CA PRO A 77 -18.56 1.10 8.20
C PRO A 77 -18.56 1.61 6.76
N THR A 78 -19.73 1.66 6.12
CA THR A 78 -19.84 2.17 4.74
C THR A 78 -19.41 3.62 4.61
N GLY A 79 -19.57 4.44 5.66
CA GLY A 79 -18.93 5.75 5.80
C GLY A 79 -17.61 5.57 6.53
N TYR A 80 -16.57 5.20 5.80
CA TYR A 80 -15.29 4.79 6.41
C TYR A 80 -14.40 5.98 6.78
N ASP A 81 -14.66 7.17 6.24
CA ASP A 81 -13.88 8.37 6.49
C ASP A 81 -14.79 9.60 6.60
N ARG A 82 -14.38 10.61 7.37
CA ARG A 82 -15.09 11.87 7.54
C ARG A 82 -14.13 13.05 7.40
N PHE A 83 -14.39 13.90 6.42
CA PHE A 83 -13.60 15.09 6.20
C PHE A 83 -14.32 16.33 6.71
N TYR A 84 -13.67 17.02 7.65
CA TYR A 84 -14.12 18.28 8.18
C TYR A 84 -13.24 19.40 7.62
N LEU A 85 -13.81 20.22 6.74
CA LEU A 85 -13.14 21.33 6.05
C LEU A 85 -13.84 22.65 6.41
N PRO A 86 -13.60 23.21 7.61
CA PRO A 86 -14.35 24.37 8.11
C PRO A 86 -14.18 25.60 7.24
N GLY A 87 -12.99 25.82 6.64
CA GLY A 87 -12.73 26.90 5.70
C GLY A 87 -13.58 26.85 4.42
N HIS A 88 -14.21 25.72 4.14
CA HIS A 88 -15.11 25.51 3.00
C HIS A 88 -16.55 25.20 3.43
N GLY A 89 -16.84 25.19 4.73
CA GLY A 89 -18.16 24.85 5.26
C GLY A 89 -18.57 23.40 5.01
N LEU A 90 -17.61 22.48 4.86
CA LEU A 90 -17.86 21.08 4.56
C LEU A 90 -17.62 20.18 5.78
N ASP A 91 -18.55 19.28 6.00
CA ASP A 91 -18.46 18.14 6.90
C ASP A 91 -19.03 16.94 6.16
N VAL A 92 -18.16 16.08 5.65
CA VAL A 92 -18.52 15.09 4.64
C VAL A 92 -18.05 13.70 5.05
N THR A 93 -18.97 12.75 5.15
CA THR A 93 -18.65 11.33 5.30
C THR A 93 -18.51 10.69 3.93
N ILE A 94 -17.37 10.06 3.69
CA ILE A 94 -17.04 9.42 2.41
C ILE A 94 -17.61 7.99 2.41
N PRO A 95 -18.52 7.67 1.47
CA PRO A 95 -19.05 6.33 1.36
C PRO A 95 -18.10 5.40 0.58
N SER A 96 -18.14 4.12 0.91
CA SER A 96 -17.59 3.08 0.04
C SER A 96 -18.47 2.88 -1.20
N GLY A 97 -17.84 2.61 -2.33
CA GLY A 97 -18.53 2.44 -3.61
C GLY A 97 -18.40 3.65 -4.54
N LEU A 98 -17.89 3.39 -5.76
CA LEU A 98 -17.70 4.43 -6.76
C LEU A 98 -19.00 5.17 -7.12
N GLN A 99 -20.11 4.44 -7.18
CA GLN A 99 -21.40 5.03 -7.53
C GLN A 99 -21.92 5.94 -6.41
N GLU A 100 -21.81 5.49 -5.16
CA GLU A 100 -22.18 6.22 -3.96
C GLU A 100 -21.31 7.46 -3.81
N TYR A 101 -19.99 7.33 -3.97
CA TYR A 101 -19.06 8.44 -3.98
C TYR A 101 -19.40 9.49 -5.04
N ARG A 102 -19.68 9.05 -6.29
CA ARG A 102 -20.09 9.94 -7.37
C ARG A 102 -21.44 10.63 -7.10
N ARG A 103 -22.41 9.91 -6.48
CA ARG A 103 -23.70 10.50 -6.08
C ARG A 103 -23.49 11.58 -5.04
N LEU A 104 -22.71 11.30 -3.98
CA LEU A 104 -22.36 12.25 -2.95
C LEU A 104 -21.73 13.52 -3.55
N LEU A 105 -20.67 13.39 -4.32
CA LEU A 105 -20.00 14.54 -4.94
C LEU A 105 -20.95 15.34 -5.84
N THR A 106 -21.82 14.66 -6.60
CA THR A 106 -22.77 15.34 -7.50
C THR A 106 -23.88 16.05 -6.70
N SER A 107 -24.30 15.54 -5.56
CA SER A 107 -25.29 16.20 -4.69
C SER A 107 -24.73 17.45 -4.03
N LEU A 108 -23.46 17.39 -3.59
CA LEU A 108 -22.78 18.54 -2.96
C LEU A 108 -22.43 19.61 -4.00
N PHE A 109 -22.02 19.20 -5.20
CA PHE A 109 -21.51 20.09 -6.25
C PHE A 109 -22.24 19.88 -7.59
N PRO A 110 -23.54 20.19 -7.69
CA PRO A 110 -24.36 19.88 -8.88
C PRO A 110 -23.88 20.60 -10.13
N ARG A 111 -23.23 21.78 -10.01
CA ARG A 111 -22.67 22.53 -11.15
C ARG A 111 -21.45 21.83 -11.76
N GLU A 112 -20.76 20.98 -10.99
CA GLU A 112 -19.56 20.22 -11.40
C GLU A 112 -19.89 18.79 -11.89
N LYS A 113 -21.14 18.43 -12.04
CA LYS A 113 -21.59 17.05 -12.37
C LYS A 113 -20.85 16.43 -13.56
N ARG A 114 -20.57 17.18 -14.62
CA ARG A 114 -19.84 16.68 -15.80
C ARG A 114 -18.38 16.44 -15.48
N ALA A 115 -17.73 17.36 -14.75
CA ALA A 115 -16.36 17.26 -14.32
C ALA A 115 -16.15 16.07 -13.36
N ILE A 116 -17.06 15.87 -12.40
CA ILE A 116 -17.05 14.73 -11.45
C ILE A 116 -17.15 13.39 -12.21
N ARG A 117 -18.05 13.27 -13.19
CA ARG A 117 -18.16 12.05 -14.01
C ARG A 117 -16.85 11.76 -14.76
N ARG A 118 -16.25 12.79 -15.33
CA ARG A 118 -14.97 12.65 -16.04
C ARG A 118 -13.83 12.28 -15.10
N TYR A 119 -13.76 12.92 -13.94
CA TYR A 119 -12.79 12.61 -12.90
C TYR A 119 -12.85 11.13 -12.49
N CYS A 120 -14.03 10.58 -12.20
CA CYS A 120 -14.18 9.16 -11.87
C CYS A 120 -13.65 8.23 -12.98
N ALA A 121 -13.88 8.59 -14.25
CA ALA A 121 -13.33 7.83 -15.38
C ALA A 121 -11.80 7.98 -15.50
N ASP A 122 -11.29 9.19 -15.30
CA ASP A 122 -9.86 9.49 -15.38
C ASP A 122 -9.09 8.81 -14.24
N VAL A 123 -9.64 8.74 -13.02
CA VAL A 123 -9.11 7.97 -11.88
C VAL A 123 -8.96 6.50 -12.23
N GLN A 124 -10.01 5.87 -12.74
CA GLN A 124 -9.96 4.45 -13.13
C GLN A 124 -8.96 4.20 -14.26
N ARG A 125 -8.90 5.11 -15.25
CA ARG A 125 -7.94 5.03 -16.35
C ARG A 125 -6.49 5.13 -15.86
N ALA A 126 -6.19 6.10 -14.99
CA ALA A 126 -4.85 6.28 -14.43
C ALA A 126 -4.42 5.07 -13.58
N TYR A 127 -5.33 4.53 -12.77
CA TYR A 127 -5.08 3.30 -12.01
C TYR A 127 -4.81 2.10 -12.93
N SER A 128 -5.59 1.93 -14.00
CA SER A 128 -5.38 0.86 -14.99
C SER A 128 -4.05 1.03 -15.74
N TRP A 129 -3.64 2.26 -16.04
CA TRP A 129 -2.35 2.58 -16.64
C TRP A 129 -1.19 2.09 -15.75
N MET A 130 -1.26 2.36 -14.46
CA MET A 130 -0.27 1.90 -13.48
C MET A 130 -0.26 0.36 -13.37
N SER A 131 -1.43 -0.25 -13.27
CA SER A 131 -1.58 -1.71 -13.17
C SER A 131 -0.98 -2.44 -14.37
N LEU A 132 -1.15 -1.90 -15.59
CA LEU A 132 -0.48 -2.41 -16.80
C LEU A 132 1.04 -2.26 -16.76
N GLY A 133 1.56 -1.24 -16.04
CA GLY A 133 3.00 -1.12 -15.79
C GLY A 133 3.56 -2.34 -15.04
N TYR A 134 2.90 -2.76 -13.98
CA TYR A 134 3.28 -3.98 -13.24
C TYR A 134 3.11 -5.25 -14.09
N VAL A 135 2.00 -5.37 -14.83
CA VAL A 135 1.78 -6.52 -15.72
C VAL A 135 2.90 -6.63 -16.76
N ARG A 136 3.38 -5.50 -17.29
CA ARG A 136 4.46 -5.48 -18.27
C ARG A 136 5.75 -6.13 -17.76
N GLU A 137 6.07 -5.96 -16.47
CA GLU A 137 7.25 -6.57 -15.86
C GLU A 137 7.09 -8.09 -15.60
N MET A 138 5.85 -8.57 -15.61
CA MET A 138 5.52 -9.98 -15.34
C MET A 138 5.34 -10.84 -16.61
N VAL A 139 5.08 -10.20 -17.77
CA VAL A 139 4.83 -10.94 -19.00
C VAL A 139 6.14 -11.28 -19.76
N PRO A 140 6.15 -12.35 -20.55
CA PRO A 140 7.29 -12.66 -21.40
C PRO A 140 7.66 -11.49 -22.33
N THR A 141 8.94 -11.31 -22.62
CA THR A 141 9.49 -10.20 -23.41
C THR A 141 8.74 -10.00 -24.74
N ARG A 142 8.30 -11.09 -25.37
CA ARG A 142 7.53 -11.04 -26.62
C ARG A 142 6.15 -10.42 -26.49
N ALA A 143 5.53 -10.42 -25.30
CA ALA A 143 4.23 -9.82 -25.03
C ALA A 143 4.33 -8.38 -24.54
N ALA A 144 5.49 -7.97 -24.02
CA ALA A 144 5.73 -6.64 -23.46
C ALA A 144 5.40 -5.47 -24.42
N PRO A 145 5.65 -5.54 -25.75
CA PRO A 145 5.27 -4.46 -26.68
C PRO A 145 3.75 -4.23 -26.74
N ALA A 146 2.93 -5.28 -26.72
CA ALA A 146 1.48 -5.15 -26.74
C ALA A 146 0.96 -4.49 -25.45
N VAL A 147 1.49 -4.90 -24.29
CA VAL A 147 1.15 -4.29 -22.99
C VAL A 147 1.59 -2.82 -22.97
N ARG A 148 2.77 -2.49 -23.52
CA ARG A 148 3.26 -1.10 -23.63
C ARG A 148 2.34 -0.24 -24.49
N LEU A 149 1.84 -0.77 -25.60
CA LEU A 149 0.89 -0.05 -26.46
C LEU A 149 -0.42 0.23 -25.73
N ALA A 150 -0.97 -0.77 -25.05
CA ALA A 150 -2.18 -0.62 -24.23
C ALA A 150 -1.96 0.40 -23.08
N GLN A 151 -0.81 0.35 -22.41
CA GLN A 151 -0.44 1.31 -21.38
C GLN A 151 -0.35 2.73 -21.94
N ARG A 152 0.26 2.94 -23.12
CA ARG A 152 0.31 4.26 -23.76
C ARG A 152 -1.08 4.81 -24.06
N ALA A 153 -2.02 3.98 -24.53
CA ALA A 153 -3.39 4.39 -24.78
C ALA A 153 -4.14 4.84 -23.53
N LEU A 154 -3.75 4.33 -22.36
CA LEU A 154 -4.33 4.70 -21.06
C LEU A 154 -3.60 5.85 -20.35
N ALA A 155 -2.45 6.32 -20.86
CA ALA A 155 -1.63 7.33 -20.18
C ALA A 155 -2.44 8.58 -19.78
N GLY A 156 -3.15 9.18 -20.75
CA GLY A 156 -4.05 10.31 -20.49
C GLY A 156 -3.42 11.34 -19.55
N CYS A 157 -4.09 11.57 -18.42
CA CYS A 157 -3.65 12.49 -17.36
C CYS A 157 -2.82 11.82 -16.25
N ALA A 158 -2.43 10.55 -16.39
CA ALA A 158 -1.80 9.78 -15.30
C ALA A 158 -0.52 10.44 -14.74
N LEU A 159 0.27 11.04 -15.59
CA LEU A 159 1.54 11.70 -15.22
C LEU A 159 1.43 13.23 -15.06
N GLU A 160 0.23 13.80 -15.24
CA GLU A 160 -0.03 15.22 -14.94
C GLU A 160 0.10 15.47 -13.43
N LEU A 161 0.56 16.66 -13.02
CA LEU A 161 0.53 17.01 -11.60
C LEU A 161 -0.91 17.06 -11.09
N THR A 162 -1.14 16.47 -9.93
CA THR A 162 -2.48 16.38 -9.32
C THR A 162 -3.14 17.74 -9.19
N GLU A 163 -2.40 18.75 -8.73
CA GLU A 163 -2.91 20.13 -8.60
C GLU A 163 -3.36 20.70 -9.94
N HIS A 164 -2.53 20.61 -10.99
CA HIS A 164 -2.87 21.09 -12.35
C HIS A 164 -4.11 20.38 -12.89
N TYR A 165 -4.21 19.05 -12.67
CA TYR A 165 -5.40 18.29 -13.04
C TYR A 165 -6.64 18.86 -12.36
N MET A 166 -6.59 19.10 -11.04
CA MET A 166 -7.72 19.60 -10.24
C MET A 166 -8.12 21.02 -10.68
N GLU A 167 -7.17 21.93 -10.87
CA GLU A 167 -7.42 23.30 -11.30
C GLU A 167 -8.06 23.39 -12.70
N ARG A 168 -7.55 22.58 -13.61
CA ARG A 168 -8.07 22.52 -14.99
C ARG A 168 -9.45 21.87 -15.07
N ARG A 169 -9.74 20.95 -14.15
CA ARG A 169 -10.96 20.12 -14.17
C ARG A 169 -12.11 20.75 -13.42
N PHE A 170 -11.87 21.41 -12.31
CA PHE A 170 -12.88 21.88 -11.37
C PHE A 170 -12.75 23.37 -11.11
N HIS A 171 -13.90 24.05 -11.13
CA HIS A 171 -13.96 25.48 -10.81
C HIS A 171 -14.14 25.72 -9.30
N ASP A 172 -14.86 24.83 -8.62
CA ASP A 172 -15.19 24.96 -7.21
C ASP A 172 -13.98 24.62 -6.33
N PRO A 173 -13.45 25.58 -5.53
CA PRO A 173 -12.28 25.35 -4.66
C PRO A 173 -12.58 24.36 -3.51
N ALA A 174 -13.81 24.32 -3.02
CA ALA A 174 -14.20 23.38 -1.96
C ALA A 174 -14.21 21.95 -2.47
N LEU A 175 -14.65 21.72 -3.71
CA LEU A 175 -14.56 20.43 -4.35
C LEU A 175 -13.10 20.00 -4.57
N ARG A 176 -12.24 20.91 -5.03
CA ARG A 176 -10.79 20.61 -5.19
C ARG A 176 -10.16 20.22 -3.85
N ALA A 177 -10.45 20.98 -2.78
CA ALA A 177 -9.98 20.66 -1.46
C ALA A 177 -10.47 19.28 -0.98
N LEU A 178 -11.77 19.00 -1.12
CA LEU A 178 -12.36 17.72 -0.74
C LEU A 178 -11.73 16.53 -1.50
N LEU A 179 -11.56 16.65 -2.80
CA LEU A 179 -10.98 15.56 -3.62
C LEU A 179 -9.52 15.27 -3.28
N THR A 180 -8.79 16.25 -2.78
CA THR A 180 -7.35 16.07 -2.46
C THR A 180 -7.07 15.75 -0.99
N THR A 181 -8.07 15.58 -0.13
CA THR A 181 -7.87 15.31 1.31
C THR A 181 -6.96 14.11 1.61
N HIS A 182 -7.03 13.05 0.81
CA HIS A 182 -6.20 11.84 0.98
C HIS A 182 -4.71 12.01 0.59
N TRP A 183 -4.22 13.21 0.29
CA TRP A 183 -2.81 13.38 -0.07
C TRP A 183 -1.85 12.95 1.06
N GLY A 184 -2.31 12.97 2.30
CA GLY A 184 -1.56 12.48 3.46
C GLY A 184 -1.19 11.00 3.36
N ASP A 185 -2.03 10.17 2.73
CA ASP A 185 -1.82 8.72 2.61
C ASP A 185 -0.63 8.36 1.72
N TYR A 186 -0.28 9.20 0.74
CA TYR A 186 0.91 9.03 -0.08
C TYR A 186 2.03 10.03 0.22
N GLY A 187 1.83 10.93 1.20
CA GLY A 187 2.87 11.77 1.79
C GLY A 187 3.43 12.88 0.90
N VAL A 188 2.84 13.14 -0.27
CA VAL A 188 3.32 14.13 -1.23
C VAL A 188 2.21 15.10 -1.61
N LYS A 189 2.48 16.41 -1.47
CA LYS A 189 1.50 17.46 -1.81
C LYS A 189 1.01 17.33 -3.27
N PRO A 190 -0.27 17.66 -3.57
CA PRO A 190 -0.83 17.63 -4.93
C PRO A 190 0.01 18.37 -5.98
N ALA A 191 0.65 19.47 -5.59
CA ALA A 191 1.56 20.25 -6.43
C ALA A 191 2.84 19.52 -6.86
N ARG A 192 3.16 18.39 -6.23
CA ARG A 192 4.39 17.61 -6.48
C ARG A 192 4.12 16.13 -6.75
N SER A 193 2.88 15.70 -6.76
CA SER A 193 2.47 14.32 -7.02
C SER A 193 1.85 14.18 -8.41
N ALA A 194 2.16 13.09 -9.10
CA ALA A 194 1.47 12.73 -10.32
C ALA A 194 0.03 12.26 -10.02
N PHE A 195 -0.91 12.56 -10.90
CA PHE A 195 -2.32 12.21 -10.75
C PHE A 195 -2.56 10.70 -10.53
N VAL A 196 -1.69 9.84 -11.04
CA VAL A 196 -1.77 8.40 -10.81
C VAL A 196 -1.60 8.03 -9.34
N ALA A 197 -0.77 8.74 -8.56
CA ALA A 197 -0.62 8.49 -7.13
C ALA A 197 -1.92 8.81 -6.38
N HIS A 198 -2.56 9.92 -6.70
CA HIS A 198 -3.89 10.27 -6.22
C HIS A 198 -4.94 9.23 -6.64
N ALA A 199 -4.95 8.84 -7.92
CA ALA A 199 -5.88 7.86 -8.45
C ALA A 199 -5.74 6.48 -7.79
N MET A 200 -4.52 6.09 -7.44
CA MET A 200 -4.23 4.85 -6.70
C MET A 200 -4.94 4.84 -5.36
N ILE A 201 -4.83 5.91 -4.58
CA ILE A 201 -5.46 6.01 -3.26
C ILE A 201 -6.98 6.03 -3.38
N VAL A 202 -7.53 6.82 -4.30
CA VAL A 202 -8.99 6.84 -4.53
C VAL A 202 -9.51 5.45 -4.91
N CYS A 203 -8.81 4.72 -5.80
CA CYS A 203 -9.21 3.36 -6.18
C CYS A 203 -9.00 2.36 -5.04
N HIS A 204 -8.01 2.56 -4.18
CA HIS A 204 -7.72 1.69 -3.06
C HIS A 204 -8.95 1.53 -2.13
N TYR A 205 -9.66 2.61 -1.88
CA TYR A 205 -10.83 2.63 -0.99
C TYR A 205 -12.18 2.48 -1.71
N MET A 206 -12.19 2.31 -3.04
CA MET A 206 -13.43 2.22 -3.83
C MET A 206 -14.40 1.14 -3.36
N ASN A 207 -13.87 -0.02 -2.92
CA ASN A 207 -14.68 -1.13 -2.46
C ASN A 207 -14.88 -1.14 -0.94
N GLY A 208 -14.44 -0.09 -0.26
CA GLY A 208 -14.47 0.06 1.19
C GLY A 208 -13.10 -0.11 1.83
N ALA A 209 -13.10 -0.09 3.14
CA ALA A 209 -11.90 -0.20 3.95
C ALA A 209 -12.02 -1.35 4.96
N TRP A 210 -10.89 -1.92 5.34
CA TRP A 210 -10.78 -3.01 6.32
C TRP A 210 -9.64 -2.74 7.28
N PHE A 211 -9.75 -3.30 8.46
CA PHE A 211 -8.72 -3.25 9.47
C PHE A 211 -8.40 -4.68 9.97
N PRO A 212 -7.12 -5.03 10.15
CA PRO A 212 -6.75 -6.36 10.65
C PRO A 212 -7.22 -6.53 12.09
N SER A 213 -7.96 -7.59 12.37
CA SER A 213 -8.45 -7.88 13.72
C SER A 213 -7.28 -8.12 14.68
N GLY A 214 -7.23 -7.34 15.76
CA GLY A 214 -6.12 -7.38 16.72
C GLY A 214 -4.98 -6.42 16.45
N GLY A 215 -5.13 -5.50 15.47
CA GLY A 215 -4.16 -4.44 15.16
C GLY A 215 -3.23 -4.78 14.00
N SER A 216 -2.53 -3.76 13.49
CA SER A 216 -1.68 -3.89 12.29
C SER A 216 -0.53 -4.88 12.46
N GLY A 217 0.00 -5.02 13.68
CA GLY A 217 1.07 -5.97 14.00
C GLY A 217 0.73 -7.43 13.74
N GLN A 218 -0.58 -7.78 13.66
CA GLN A 218 -1.01 -9.14 13.33
C GLN A 218 -0.58 -9.56 11.91
N ILE A 219 -0.51 -8.62 10.98
CA ILE A 219 -0.08 -8.91 9.60
C ILE A 219 1.34 -9.50 9.61
N ALA A 220 2.27 -8.77 10.22
CA ALA A 220 3.67 -9.21 10.29
C ALA A 220 3.81 -10.52 11.06
N ARG A 221 3.16 -10.63 12.23
CA ARG A 221 3.24 -11.82 13.10
C ARG A 221 2.76 -13.09 12.39
N MET A 222 1.60 -13.02 11.71
CA MET A 222 1.06 -14.21 11.05
C MET A 222 1.84 -14.61 9.80
N ILE A 223 2.42 -13.65 9.06
CA ILE A 223 3.33 -13.98 7.97
C ILE A 223 4.63 -14.60 8.51
N GLU A 224 5.17 -14.08 9.62
CA GLU A 224 6.32 -14.65 10.32
C GLU A 224 6.08 -16.11 10.72
N GLU A 225 4.92 -16.41 11.33
CA GLU A 225 4.52 -17.78 11.69
C GLU A 225 4.52 -18.70 10.45
N GLY A 226 4.02 -18.21 9.30
CA GLY A 226 4.06 -18.93 8.02
C GLY A 226 5.48 -19.17 7.49
N ILE A 227 6.37 -18.18 7.62
CA ILE A 227 7.78 -18.30 7.20
C ILE A 227 8.51 -19.32 8.09
N VAL A 228 8.36 -19.21 9.39
CA VAL A 228 9.00 -20.12 10.35
C VAL A 228 8.47 -21.54 10.20
N GLY A 229 7.16 -21.71 10.00
CA GLY A 229 6.54 -23.02 9.72
C GLY A 229 7.06 -23.68 8.44
N ALA A 230 7.52 -22.89 7.47
CA ALA A 230 8.16 -23.37 6.23
C ALA A 230 9.70 -23.52 6.36
N GLY A 231 10.27 -23.42 7.58
CA GLY A 231 11.71 -23.60 7.85
C GLY A 231 12.56 -22.34 7.66
N GLY A 232 11.94 -21.17 7.46
CA GLY A 232 12.64 -19.88 7.44
C GLY A 232 12.95 -19.35 8.85
N GLN A 233 13.73 -18.28 8.91
CA GLN A 233 14.14 -17.63 10.16
C GLN A 233 13.98 -16.12 10.06
N ILE A 234 13.68 -15.48 11.20
CA ILE A 234 13.72 -14.02 11.36
C ILE A 234 14.59 -13.69 12.57
N ARG A 235 15.60 -12.83 12.38
CA ARG A 235 16.44 -12.33 13.45
C ARG A 235 16.24 -10.83 13.58
N LEU A 236 15.90 -10.40 14.79
CA LEU A 236 15.65 -9.00 15.13
C LEU A 236 16.93 -8.33 15.66
N ALA A 237 16.93 -7.01 15.73
CA ALA A 237 18.08 -6.19 16.14
C ALA A 237 19.34 -6.43 15.28
N GLN A 238 19.16 -6.82 14.03
CA GLN A 238 20.23 -7.12 13.08
C GLN A 238 20.31 -6.03 12.01
N ASP A 239 21.29 -5.14 12.12
CA ASP A 239 21.48 -4.03 11.18
C ASP A 239 22.39 -4.46 10.04
N VAL A 240 21.84 -4.67 8.85
CA VAL A 240 22.62 -5.02 7.65
C VAL A 240 23.32 -3.78 7.13
N GLU A 241 24.65 -3.79 7.14
CA GLU A 241 25.51 -2.68 6.71
C GLU A 241 25.96 -2.83 5.25
N GLU A 242 26.18 -4.08 4.80
CA GLU A 242 26.71 -4.36 3.48
C GLU A 242 26.20 -5.69 2.93
N ILE A 243 25.99 -5.73 1.62
CA ILE A 243 25.77 -6.99 0.88
C ILE A 243 27.14 -7.44 0.33
N LEU A 244 27.58 -8.62 0.73
CA LEU A 244 28.84 -9.19 0.27
C LEU A 244 28.66 -9.78 -1.13
N VAL A 245 29.47 -9.31 -2.07
CA VAL A 245 29.41 -9.74 -3.47
C VAL A 245 30.77 -10.30 -3.90
N GLU A 246 30.76 -11.54 -4.39
CA GLU A 246 31.93 -12.22 -4.98
C GLU A 246 31.58 -12.58 -6.44
N ASP A 247 32.44 -12.22 -7.38
CA ASP A 247 32.25 -12.48 -8.83
C ASP A 247 30.85 -12.08 -9.38
N GLY A 248 30.31 -10.95 -8.88
CA GLY A 248 28.98 -10.44 -9.28
C GLY A 248 27.79 -11.17 -8.66
N THR A 249 28.03 -12.11 -7.73
CA THR A 249 27.02 -12.88 -7.02
C THR A 249 26.98 -12.47 -5.55
N ALA A 250 25.79 -12.22 -5.01
CA ALA A 250 25.62 -11.98 -3.58
C ALA A 250 25.87 -13.30 -2.82
N VAL A 251 26.85 -13.28 -1.90
CA VAL A 251 27.27 -14.46 -1.12
C VAL A 251 26.97 -14.33 0.36
N GLY A 252 26.46 -13.17 0.79
CA GLY A 252 26.14 -12.94 2.19
C GLY A 252 25.93 -11.47 2.50
N VAL A 253 25.86 -11.15 3.77
CA VAL A 253 25.73 -9.78 4.31
C VAL A 253 26.63 -9.58 5.51
N ARG A 254 27.10 -8.33 5.69
CA ARG A 254 27.72 -7.90 6.95
C ARG A 254 26.65 -7.29 7.83
N VAL A 255 26.61 -7.73 9.08
CA VAL A 255 25.57 -7.40 10.04
C VAL A 255 26.16 -6.87 11.32
N THR A 256 25.56 -5.85 11.89
CA THR A 256 25.80 -5.42 13.27
C THR A 256 24.63 -5.90 14.15
N ASP A 257 24.94 -6.79 15.08
CA ASP A 257 23.98 -7.24 16.10
C ASP A 257 23.83 -6.15 17.17
N ARG A 258 22.60 -5.68 17.36
CA ARG A 258 22.22 -4.64 18.31
C ARG A 258 21.39 -5.18 19.48
N SER A 259 21.28 -6.50 19.62
CA SER A 259 20.50 -7.16 20.68
C SER A 259 21.14 -7.04 22.05
N GLY A 260 22.47 -6.84 22.12
CA GLY A 260 23.26 -6.73 23.35
C GLY A 260 23.55 -5.29 23.79
N LEU A 261 24.32 -5.14 24.87
CA LEU A 261 24.75 -3.84 25.39
C LEU A 261 25.78 -3.12 24.49
N ALA A 262 26.53 -3.88 23.70
CA ALA A 262 27.46 -3.37 22.70
C ALA A 262 27.20 -4.03 21.36
N PRO A 263 27.18 -3.28 20.24
CA PRO A 263 27.00 -3.85 18.90
C PRO A 263 28.18 -4.78 18.55
N VAL A 264 27.87 -5.93 17.95
CA VAL A 264 28.84 -6.90 17.43
C VAL A 264 28.59 -7.08 15.93
N SER A 265 29.63 -6.86 15.12
CA SER A 265 29.58 -7.07 13.68
C SER A 265 30.00 -8.50 13.32
N TYR A 266 29.29 -9.12 12.40
CA TYR A 266 29.60 -10.45 11.85
C TYR A 266 29.15 -10.57 10.39
N GLU A 267 29.60 -11.63 9.71
CA GLU A 267 29.15 -11.94 8.35
C GLU A 267 28.19 -13.14 8.39
N GLU A 268 27.02 -12.98 7.77
CA GLU A 268 26.08 -14.07 7.51
C GLU A 268 26.23 -14.44 6.04
N ARG A 269 26.67 -15.67 5.76
CA ARG A 269 26.85 -16.16 4.38
C ARG A 269 25.68 -17.02 3.94
N ALA A 270 25.30 -16.90 2.64
CA ALA A 270 24.20 -17.61 2.02
C ALA A 270 24.54 -19.07 1.72
#